data_694051910fd2e6d9a7bca71ab3b7af26
#
_entry.id   694051910fd2e6d9a7bca71ab3b7af26
#
_cell.length_a   1.000
_cell.length_b   1.000
_cell.length_c   1.000
_cell.angle_alpha   90.00
_cell.angle_beta   90.00
_cell.angle_gamma   90.00
#
_symmetry.space_group_name_H-M   'P 1'
#
loop_
_entity.id
_entity.type
_entity.pdbx_description
1 polymer ?
#
loop_
_entity_poly.entity_id
_entity_poly.type
_entity_poly.pdbx_seq_one_letter_code
_entity_poly.pdbx_strand_id
1 'polypeptide(L)'
;MEIRPYKAYVEGSPCRLPFPATGRRLLESLDRYLRFMRSQEPEISGDLVSALLRRIRGSIPEGPGVPNPEIVEQLIEANQFEPECREVLQAQFDLQGGLLELGEEVWTSQETVEVPKGAFIRALYLPQYLQLKALIDVIGRERGIERMQQCLDWAYAQGPDDLDAPKTIDELRRRQVEGNLRGEGMDWIAGIVSEHHYQNKVTVCAIQRTLAEYDDELMEVVACYPDFAMFRKINANFCLTRTQTLMNGGNCCDMCYHDERYVSDFVHPSIAVFDAMEAK
;
A
#
# COMPACT_ATOMS: atom_id res chain seq x y z
N MET A 1 -31.01 1.10 2.62
CA MET A 1 -29.61 0.72 2.86
C MET A 1 -29.55 -0.33 3.95
N GLU A 2 -28.99 -1.48 3.67
CA GLU A 2 -28.73 -2.53 4.65
C GLU A 2 -27.38 -2.25 5.32
N ILE A 3 -27.30 -2.30 6.66
CA ILE A 3 -26.08 -2.02 7.42
C ILE A 3 -25.54 -3.31 8.01
N ARG A 4 -24.25 -3.61 7.75
CA ARG A 4 -23.56 -4.80 8.25
C ARG A 4 -22.24 -4.40 8.91
N PRO A 5 -22.12 -4.48 10.25
CA PRO A 5 -20.84 -4.25 10.94
C PRO A 5 -19.95 -5.48 10.84
N TYR A 6 -18.64 -5.23 10.72
CA TYR A 6 -17.59 -6.25 10.74
C TYR A 6 -16.51 -5.85 11.74
N LYS A 7 -16.23 -6.72 12.68
CA LYS A 7 -15.22 -6.59 13.72
C LYS A 7 -14.12 -7.62 13.45
N ALA A 8 -13.10 -7.21 12.70
CA ALA A 8 -12.03 -8.11 12.30
C ALA A 8 -10.63 -7.65 12.77
N TYR A 9 -10.51 -6.44 13.32
CA TYR A 9 -9.25 -5.97 13.83
C TYR A 9 -8.83 -6.77 15.07
N VAL A 10 -7.63 -7.35 15.01
CA VAL A 10 -6.99 -8.02 16.15
C VAL A 10 -5.62 -7.40 16.35
N GLU A 11 -5.42 -6.74 17.49
CA GLU A 11 -4.15 -6.16 17.84
C GLU A 11 -3.09 -7.26 18.05
N GLY A 12 -1.89 -7.05 17.47
CA GLY A 12 -0.80 -8.01 17.59
C GLY A 12 -0.98 -9.32 16.84
N SER A 13 -2.06 -9.49 16.03
CA SER A 13 -2.22 -10.70 15.22
C SER A 13 -1.04 -10.86 14.25
N PRO A 14 -0.55 -12.11 14.03
CA PRO A 14 0.52 -12.37 13.09
C PRO A 14 0.03 -12.30 11.63
N CYS A 15 0.98 -12.05 10.73
CA CYS A 15 0.80 -12.27 9.29
C CYS A 15 1.58 -13.51 8.86
N ARG A 16 0.99 -14.34 8.01
CA ARG A 16 1.65 -15.47 7.37
C ARG A 16 2.05 -15.10 5.96
N LEU A 17 3.34 -15.06 5.71
CA LEU A 17 3.92 -14.58 4.47
C LEU A 17 4.61 -15.73 3.73
N PRO A 18 4.24 -16.00 2.47
CA PRO A 18 4.99 -16.92 1.63
C PRO A 18 6.30 -16.24 1.17
N PHE A 19 7.44 -16.71 1.67
CA PHE A 19 8.76 -16.30 1.20
C PHE A 19 9.29 -17.33 0.18
N PRO A 20 10.04 -16.93 -0.86
CA PRO A 20 10.59 -15.60 -1.14
C PRO A 20 9.65 -14.67 -1.96
N ALA A 21 8.44 -15.10 -2.33
CA ALA A 21 7.54 -14.30 -3.18
C ALA A 21 7.24 -12.91 -2.59
N THR A 22 7.05 -12.82 -1.26
CA THR A 22 6.80 -11.55 -0.57
C THR A 22 8.02 -10.63 -0.66
N GLY A 23 9.22 -11.13 -0.38
CA GLY A 23 10.46 -10.35 -0.49
C GLY A 23 10.66 -9.78 -1.89
N ARG A 24 10.44 -10.59 -2.93
CA ARG A 24 10.50 -10.14 -4.33
C ARG A 24 9.53 -8.98 -4.57
N ARG A 25 8.26 -9.10 -4.18
CA ARG A 25 7.25 -8.04 -4.38
C ARG A 25 7.63 -6.72 -3.71
N LEU A 26 8.23 -6.80 -2.53
CA LEU A 26 8.69 -5.62 -1.81
C LEU A 26 9.79 -4.88 -2.59
N LEU A 27 10.72 -5.61 -3.21
CA LEU A 27 11.78 -5.03 -4.04
C LEU A 27 11.29 -4.55 -5.40
N GLU A 28 10.35 -5.26 -6.02
CA GLU A 28 9.74 -4.85 -7.29
C GLU A 28 9.04 -3.49 -7.20
N SER A 29 8.56 -3.10 -6.02
CA SER A 29 7.97 -1.77 -5.81
C SER A 29 9.00 -0.65 -5.96
N LEU A 30 10.21 -0.87 -5.46
CA LEU A 30 11.32 0.08 -5.63
C LEU A 30 11.79 0.16 -7.08
N ASP A 31 11.91 -0.99 -7.77
CA ASP A 31 12.28 -1.01 -9.19
C ASP A 31 11.29 -0.20 -10.04
N ARG A 32 10.00 -0.45 -9.87
CA ARG A 32 8.96 0.32 -10.58
C ARG A 32 9.06 1.81 -10.30
N TYR A 33 9.27 2.20 -9.05
CA TYR A 33 9.48 3.59 -8.69
C TYR A 33 10.68 4.21 -9.41
N LEU A 34 11.84 3.56 -9.37
CA LEU A 34 13.07 4.06 -10.01
C LEU A 34 12.93 4.16 -11.54
N ARG A 35 12.31 3.15 -12.18
CA ARG A 35 12.05 3.18 -13.62
C ARG A 35 11.12 4.32 -14.01
N PHE A 36 10.03 4.52 -13.25
CA PHE A 36 9.12 5.64 -13.48
C PHE A 36 9.86 6.98 -13.36
N MET A 37 10.60 7.19 -12.27
CA MET A 37 11.31 8.44 -12.05
C MET A 37 12.34 8.73 -13.13
N ARG A 38 13.09 7.73 -13.58
CA ARG A 38 14.02 7.89 -14.72
C ARG A 38 13.33 8.28 -16.02
N SER A 39 12.16 7.73 -16.26
CA SER A 39 11.40 8.03 -17.48
C SER A 39 10.76 9.41 -17.47
N GLN A 40 10.38 9.92 -16.30
CA GLN A 40 9.67 11.18 -16.14
C GLN A 40 10.55 12.35 -15.70
N GLU A 41 11.62 12.08 -14.97
CA GLU A 41 12.51 13.07 -14.35
C GLU A 41 13.98 12.64 -14.48
N PRO A 42 14.50 12.41 -15.70
CA PRO A 42 15.84 11.87 -15.89
C PRO A 42 16.95 12.77 -15.29
N GLU A 43 16.72 14.09 -15.27
CA GLU A 43 17.69 15.08 -14.78
C GLU A 43 17.93 15.03 -13.27
N ILE A 44 16.96 14.54 -12.49
CA ILE A 44 17.09 14.43 -11.03
C ILE A 44 17.42 13.01 -10.55
N SER A 45 17.52 12.04 -11.47
CA SER A 45 17.63 10.61 -11.12
C SER A 45 18.82 10.33 -10.18
N GLY A 46 19.99 10.93 -10.42
CA GLY A 46 21.18 10.74 -9.56
C GLY A 46 21.00 11.32 -8.15
N ASP A 47 20.43 12.53 -8.06
CA ASP A 47 20.16 13.18 -6.76
C ASP A 47 19.10 12.41 -5.98
N LEU A 48 18.09 11.90 -6.67
CA LEU A 48 17.01 11.09 -6.08
C LEU A 48 17.56 9.77 -5.51
N VAL A 49 18.37 9.03 -6.27
CA VAL A 49 19.02 7.79 -5.80
C VAL A 49 19.86 8.07 -4.55
N SER A 50 20.65 9.15 -4.57
CA SER A 50 21.48 9.56 -3.44
C SER A 50 20.65 9.96 -2.20
N ALA A 51 19.58 10.70 -2.38
CA ALA A 51 18.67 11.10 -1.30
C ALA A 51 17.96 9.88 -0.70
N LEU A 52 17.47 8.98 -1.55
CA LEU A 52 16.80 7.76 -1.14
C LEU A 52 17.72 6.83 -0.35
N LEU A 53 18.95 6.61 -0.83
CA LEU A 53 19.95 5.80 -0.16
C LEU A 53 20.26 6.31 1.25
N ARG A 54 20.45 7.64 1.41
CA ARG A 54 20.67 8.26 2.73
C ARG A 54 19.49 8.01 3.67
N ARG A 55 18.25 8.16 3.19
CA ARG A 55 17.04 7.97 4.00
C ARG A 55 16.86 6.52 4.42
N ILE A 56 17.02 5.59 3.49
CA ILE A 56 16.91 4.16 3.77
C ILE A 56 17.96 3.74 4.81
N ARG A 57 19.24 4.07 4.59
CA ARG A 57 20.34 3.73 5.52
C ARG A 57 20.13 4.32 6.92
N GLY A 58 19.61 5.55 7.00
CA GLY A 58 19.27 6.18 8.29
C GLY A 58 18.05 5.60 9.01
N SER A 59 17.32 4.70 8.36
CA SER A 59 16.10 4.07 8.90
C SER A 59 16.26 2.57 9.16
N ILE A 60 17.42 1.97 8.82
CA ILE A 60 17.69 0.54 9.08
C ILE A 60 17.77 0.33 10.60
N PRO A 61 16.94 -0.55 11.18
CA PRO A 61 17.00 -0.88 12.60
C PRO A 61 18.34 -1.53 12.95
N GLU A 62 18.84 -1.27 14.16
CA GLU A 62 19.95 -2.04 14.72
C GLU A 62 19.48 -3.48 15.00
N GLY A 63 20.07 -4.49 14.37
CA GLY A 63 19.69 -5.88 14.57
C GLY A 63 20.34 -6.88 13.60
N PRO A 64 20.10 -8.17 13.77
CA PRO A 64 20.81 -9.27 13.08
C PRO A 64 20.37 -9.51 11.62
N GLY A 65 19.55 -8.67 11.03
CA GLY A 65 18.84 -8.96 9.79
C GLY A 65 19.52 -8.46 8.52
N VAL A 66 20.80 -8.78 8.26
CA VAL A 66 21.42 -8.51 6.96
C VAL A 66 21.24 -9.72 6.05
N PRO A 67 20.40 -9.64 5.03
CA PRO A 67 20.23 -10.73 4.06
C PRO A 67 21.49 -10.93 3.22
N ASN A 68 21.68 -12.17 2.77
CA ASN A 68 22.79 -12.55 1.92
C ASN A 68 22.89 -11.65 0.66
N PRO A 69 24.01 -10.97 0.43
CA PRO A 69 24.26 -10.19 -0.79
C PRO A 69 23.99 -10.98 -2.08
N GLU A 70 24.19 -12.29 -2.07
CA GLU A 70 23.96 -13.17 -3.23
C GLU A 70 22.51 -13.19 -3.70
N ILE A 71 21.52 -13.08 -2.78
CA ILE A 71 20.09 -12.99 -3.13
C ILE A 71 19.81 -11.66 -3.83
N VAL A 72 20.38 -10.58 -3.35
CA VAL A 72 20.24 -9.27 -3.96
C VAL A 72 20.87 -9.25 -5.35
N GLU A 73 22.03 -9.86 -5.52
CA GLU A 73 22.67 -10.02 -6.83
C GLU A 73 21.79 -10.81 -7.79
N GLN A 74 21.26 -11.96 -7.38
CA GLN A 74 20.33 -12.76 -8.20
C GLN A 74 19.09 -11.96 -8.61
N LEU A 75 18.55 -11.12 -7.72
CA LEU A 75 17.41 -10.27 -8.03
C LEU A 75 17.79 -9.13 -9.00
N ILE A 76 18.97 -8.55 -8.84
CA ILE A 76 19.50 -7.51 -9.73
C ILE A 76 19.67 -8.08 -11.15
N GLU A 77 20.32 -9.25 -11.27
CA GLU A 77 20.55 -9.92 -12.55
C GLU A 77 19.24 -10.36 -13.22
N ALA A 78 18.34 -11.00 -12.46
CA ALA A 78 17.06 -11.49 -12.97
C ALA A 78 16.14 -10.38 -13.50
N ASN A 79 16.24 -9.16 -12.95
CA ASN A 79 15.39 -8.03 -13.31
C ASN A 79 16.10 -6.96 -14.14
N GLN A 80 17.37 -7.18 -14.53
CA GLN A 80 18.17 -6.24 -15.32
C GLN A 80 18.25 -4.83 -14.68
N PHE A 81 18.37 -4.79 -13.37
CA PHE A 81 18.53 -3.52 -12.66
C PHE A 81 19.88 -2.91 -13.00
N GLU A 82 19.91 -1.58 -13.12
CA GLU A 82 21.16 -0.89 -13.38
C GLU A 82 22.10 -0.91 -12.17
N PRO A 83 23.42 -0.95 -12.40
CA PRO A 83 24.41 -1.03 -11.32
C PRO A 83 24.26 0.07 -10.25
N GLU A 84 23.82 1.27 -10.66
CA GLU A 84 23.59 2.41 -9.78
C GLU A 84 22.45 2.20 -8.78
N CYS A 85 21.50 1.31 -9.08
CA CYS A 85 20.41 0.96 -8.19
C CYS A 85 20.78 -0.12 -7.18
N ARG A 86 21.92 -0.81 -7.37
CA ARG A 86 22.34 -1.94 -6.52
C ARG A 86 22.41 -1.56 -5.04
N GLU A 87 23.05 -0.45 -4.71
CA GLU A 87 23.18 -0.01 -3.32
C GLU A 87 21.85 0.35 -2.68
N VAL A 88 20.94 0.94 -3.44
CA VAL A 88 19.59 1.28 -2.95
C VAL A 88 18.76 0.03 -2.72
N LEU A 89 18.84 -0.94 -3.63
CA LEU A 89 18.17 -2.24 -3.50
C LEU A 89 18.69 -3.01 -2.29
N GLN A 90 20.02 -3.06 -2.11
CA GLN A 90 20.62 -3.68 -0.93
C GLN A 90 20.14 -2.99 0.36
N ALA A 91 20.23 -1.67 0.42
CA ALA A 91 19.80 -0.91 1.59
C ALA A 91 18.30 -1.10 1.89
N GLN A 92 17.44 -1.18 0.88
CA GLN A 92 16.01 -1.49 1.09
C GLN A 92 15.80 -2.91 1.60
N PHE A 93 16.58 -3.85 1.11
CA PHE A 93 16.55 -5.23 1.58
C PHE A 93 16.95 -5.32 3.06
N ASP A 94 18.03 -4.63 3.45
CA ASP A 94 18.50 -4.54 4.83
C ASP A 94 17.45 -3.90 5.75
N LEU A 95 16.79 -2.82 5.28
CA LEU A 95 15.69 -2.17 5.99
C LEU A 95 14.53 -3.14 6.22
N GLN A 96 14.10 -3.84 5.19
CA GLN A 96 12.97 -4.76 5.30
C GLN A 96 13.28 -5.98 6.16
N GLY A 97 14.50 -6.53 6.05
CA GLY A 97 14.99 -7.60 6.91
C GLY A 97 14.98 -7.21 8.39
N GLY A 98 15.52 -6.02 8.68
CA GLY A 98 15.52 -5.47 10.03
C GLY A 98 14.11 -5.22 10.59
N LEU A 99 13.20 -4.67 9.76
CA LEU A 99 11.81 -4.42 10.16
C LEU A 99 11.01 -5.70 10.42
N LEU A 100 11.28 -6.76 9.65
CA LEU A 100 10.60 -8.05 9.79
C LEU A 100 11.25 -8.95 10.86
N GLU A 101 12.43 -8.58 11.35
CA GLU A 101 13.22 -9.36 12.33
C GLU A 101 13.51 -10.79 11.83
N LEU A 102 13.71 -10.94 10.52
CA LEU A 102 13.91 -12.24 9.88
C LEU A 102 15.41 -12.50 9.65
N GLY A 103 15.84 -13.70 10.03
CA GLY A 103 17.18 -14.20 9.72
C GLY A 103 17.37 -14.49 8.22
N GLU A 104 18.64 -14.64 7.82
CA GLU A 104 19.03 -14.88 6.42
C GLU A 104 18.35 -16.10 5.80
N GLU A 105 18.17 -17.17 6.58
CA GLU A 105 17.60 -18.44 6.15
C GLU A 105 16.17 -18.31 5.61
N VAL A 106 15.41 -17.32 6.07
CA VAL A 106 14.02 -17.11 5.66
C VAL A 106 13.92 -16.62 4.22
N TRP A 107 14.89 -15.83 3.78
CA TRP A 107 14.89 -15.25 2.43
C TRP A 107 15.14 -16.30 1.33
N THR A 108 15.76 -17.42 1.69
CA THR A 108 15.99 -18.57 0.81
C THR A 108 14.96 -19.69 0.99
N SER A 109 14.20 -19.65 2.06
CA SER A 109 13.17 -20.66 2.38
C SER A 109 11.97 -20.55 1.44
N GLN A 110 11.42 -21.70 1.05
CA GLN A 110 10.13 -21.80 0.36
C GLN A 110 8.95 -21.85 1.34
N GLU A 111 9.23 -21.74 2.63
CA GLU A 111 8.22 -21.88 3.67
C GLU A 111 7.44 -20.59 3.92
N THR A 112 6.25 -20.76 4.50
CA THR A 112 5.46 -19.64 5.00
C THR A 112 6.01 -19.21 6.36
N VAL A 113 6.35 -17.96 6.50
CA VAL A 113 6.88 -17.36 7.72
C VAL A 113 5.79 -16.57 8.44
N GLU A 114 5.77 -16.65 9.75
CA GLU A 114 4.88 -15.87 10.58
C GLU A 114 5.64 -14.67 11.17
N VAL A 115 5.13 -13.46 10.93
CA VAL A 115 5.70 -12.20 11.41
C VAL A 115 4.64 -11.36 12.11
N PRO A 116 5.01 -10.46 13.05
CA PRO A 116 4.08 -9.50 13.63
C PRO A 116 3.45 -8.63 12.53
N LYS A 117 2.13 -8.45 12.54
CA LYS A 117 1.42 -7.64 11.53
C LYS A 117 1.96 -6.22 11.44
N GLY A 118 2.28 -5.58 12.57
CA GLY A 118 2.87 -4.24 12.57
C GLY A 118 4.23 -4.19 11.89
N ALA A 119 5.08 -5.22 12.06
CA ALA A 119 6.37 -5.34 11.38
C ALA A 119 6.16 -5.46 9.86
N PHE A 120 5.21 -6.29 9.42
CA PHE A 120 4.87 -6.40 8.00
C PHE A 120 4.32 -5.10 7.41
N ILE A 121 3.43 -4.40 8.10
CA ILE A 121 2.90 -3.11 7.68
C ILE A 121 4.04 -2.10 7.53
N ARG A 122 4.96 -2.00 8.49
CA ARG A 122 6.14 -1.14 8.36
C ARG A 122 7.02 -1.53 7.18
N ALA A 123 7.31 -2.81 7.00
CA ALA A 123 8.14 -3.29 5.89
C ALA A 123 7.51 -3.01 4.51
N LEU A 124 6.19 -2.92 4.44
CA LEU A 124 5.46 -2.61 3.21
C LEU A 124 5.42 -1.10 2.91
N TYR A 125 5.12 -0.27 3.89
CA TYR A 125 4.81 1.15 3.67
C TYR A 125 5.98 2.09 3.96
N LEU A 126 6.87 1.79 4.92
CA LEU A 126 7.99 2.66 5.24
C LEU A 126 8.94 2.88 4.04
N PRO A 127 9.30 1.87 3.23
CA PRO A 127 10.09 2.12 2.04
C PRO A 127 9.45 3.13 1.07
N GLN A 128 8.14 3.01 0.85
CA GLN A 128 7.39 3.94 -0.02
C GLN A 128 7.35 5.37 0.56
N TYR A 129 7.17 5.48 1.88
CA TYR A 129 7.28 6.76 2.56
C TYR A 129 8.67 7.40 2.40
N LEU A 130 9.75 6.62 2.53
CA LEU A 130 11.12 7.10 2.32
C LEU A 130 11.37 7.50 0.87
N GLN A 131 10.77 6.79 -0.10
CA GLN A 131 10.79 7.16 -1.52
C GLN A 131 10.14 8.53 -1.74
N LEU A 132 8.94 8.75 -1.17
CA LEU A 132 8.26 10.04 -1.24
C LEU A 132 9.06 11.14 -0.54
N LYS A 133 9.62 10.87 0.63
CA LYS A 133 10.48 11.83 1.35
C LYS A 133 11.74 12.20 0.57
N ALA A 134 12.38 11.24 -0.08
CA ALA A 134 13.53 11.49 -0.93
C ALA A 134 13.17 12.36 -2.15
N LEU A 135 12.02 12.10 -2.75
CA LEU A 135 11.50 12.89 -3.86
C LEU A 135 11.20 14.33 -3.44
N ILE A 136 10.58 14.52 -2.27
CA ILE A 136 10.31 15.85 -1.68
C ILE A 136 11.62 16.62 -1.43
N ASP A 137 12.67 15.96 -0.97
CA ASP A 137 13.98 16.61 -0.75
C ASP A 137 14.57 17.18 -2.05
N VAL A 138 14.29 16.53 -3.17
CA VAL A 138 14.88 16.91 -4.48
C VAL A 138 14.01 17.91 -5.24
N ILE A 139 12.68 17.74 -5.24
CA ILE A 139 11.78 18.56 -6.07
C ILE A 139 10.73 19.37 -5.31
N GLY A 140 10.74 19.31 -3.97
CA GLY A 140 9.79 20.02 -3.12
C GLY A 140 8.50 19.21 -2.85
N ARG A 141 7.74 19.65 -1.83
CA ARG A 141 6.60 18.87 -1.28
C ARG A 141 5.48 18.67 -2.29
N GLU A 142 4.94 19.74 -2.83
CA GLU A 142 3.78 19.66 -3.73
C GLU A 142 4.06 18.80 -4.97
N ARG A 143 5.17 19.10 -5.66
CA ARG A 143 5.59 18.35 -6.86
C ARG A 143 5.95 16.90 -6.51
N GLY A 144 6.54 16.66 -5.34
CA GLY A 144 6.88 15.31 -4.88
C GLY A 144 5.64 14.45 -4.64
N ILE A 145 4.61 15.00 -4.00
CA ILE A 145 3.32 14.32 -3.78
C ILE A 145 2.65 14.00 -5.11
N GLU A 146 2.51 15.00 -5.99
CA GLU A 146 1.89 14.80 -7.31
C GLU A 146 2.62 13.72 -8.12
N ARG A 147 3.96 13.77 -8.14
CA ARG A 147 4.76 12.81 -8.89
C ARG A 147 4.67 11.39 -8.30
N MET A 148 4.59 11.26 -6.97
CA MET A 148 4.37 9.95 -6.33
C MET A 148 3.01 9.37 -6.67
N GLN A 149 1.95 10.17 -6.70
CA GLN A 149 0.62 9.73 -7.12
C GLN A 149 0.62 9.24 -8.58
N GLN A 150 1.26 9.97 -9.48
CA GLN A 150 1.43 9.55 -10.88
C GLN A 150 2.23 8.24 -11.00
N CYS A 151 3.25 8.07 -10.16
CA CYS A 151 4.03 6.82 -10.09
C CYS A 151 3.15 5.64 -9.64
N LEU A 152 2.32 5.83 -8.63
CA LEU A 152 1.41 4.82 -8.13
C LEU A 152 0.37 4.45 -9.19
N ASP A 153 -0.25 5.44 -9.84
CA ASP A 153 -1.18 5.20 -10.96
C ASP A 153 -0.53 4.40 -12.08
N TRP A 154 0.68 4.80 -12.49
CA TRP A 154 1.44 4.09 -13.52
C TRP A 154 1.79 2.65 -13.09
N ALA A 155 2.26 2.45 -11.85
CA ALA A 155 2.67 1.14 -11.34
C ALA A 155 1.50 0.15 -11.29
N TYR A 156 0.30 0.61 -10.89
CA TYR A 156 -0.90 -0.22 -10.90
C TYR A 156 -1.35 -0.54 -12.33
N ALA A 157 -1.27 0.43 -13.24
CA ALA A 157 -1.63 0.20 -14.66
C ALA A 157 -0.75 -0.85 -15.34
N GLN A 158 0.54 -0.97 -14.94
CA GLN A 158 1.47 -1.98 -15.45
C GLN A 158 1.28 -3.38 -14.84
N GLY A 159 0.53 -3.49 -13.73
CA GLY A 159 0.26 -4.78 -13.10
C GLY A 159 -0.47 -5.75 -14.02
N PRO A 160 -0.37 -7.05 -13.79
CA PRO A 160 -1.10 -8.05 -14.58
C PRO A 160 -2.61 -7.81 -14.45
N ASP A 161 -3.35 -8.14 -15.50
CA ASP A 161 -4.80 -8.14 -15.44
C ASP A 161 -5.28 -9.30 -14.54
N ASP A 162 -6.19 -8.99 -13.63
CA ASP A 162 -6.88 -10.02 -12.84
C ASP A 162 -7.96 -10.66 -13.72
N LEU A 163 -7.68 -11.85 -14.21
CA LEU A 163 -8.62 -12.60 -15.06
C LEU A 163 -9.94 -12.93 -14.35
N ASP A 164 -9.89 -12.97 -13.02
CA ASP A 164 -11.06 -13.18 -12.16
C ASP A 164 -11.62 -11.87 -11.58
N ALA A 165 -11.24 -10.72 -12.14
CA ALA A 165 -11.68 -9.42 -11.64
C ALA A 165 -13.20 -9.37 -11.42
N PRO A 166 -13.69 -8.76 -10.32
CA PRO A 166 -15.12 -8.67 -10.04
C PRO A 166 -15.84 -7.91 -11.16
N LYS A 167 -16.97 -8.46 -11.58
CA LYS A 167 -17.80 -7.90 -12.65
C LYS A 167 -18.88 -6.97 -12.11
N THR A 168 -19.21 -7.09 -10.83
CA THR A 168 -20.20 -6.28 -10.14
C THR A 168 -19.65 -5.71 -8.84
N ILE A 169 -20.24 -4.62 -8.36
CA ILE A 169 -19.88 -4.03 -7.06
C ILE A 169 -20.19 -5.01 -5.91
N ASP A 170 -21.22 -5.85 -6.03
CA ASP A 170 -21.52 -6.86 -5.02
C ASP A 170 -20.44 -7.98 -4.96
N GLU A 171 -19.91 -8.41 -6.09
CA GLU A 171 -18.76 -9.33 -6.12
C GLU A 171 -17.52 -8.72 -5.50
N LEU A 172 -17.24 -7.45 -5.83
CA LEU A 172 -16.15 -6.69 -5.24
C LEU A 172 -16.29 -6.61 -3.71
N ARG A 173 -17.47 -6.22 -3.23
CA ARG A 173 -17.78 -6.15 -1.80
C ARG A 173 -17.53 -7.49 -1.10
N ARG A 174 -18.03 -8.61 -1.67
CA ARG A 174 -17.81 -9.95 -1.11
C ARG A 174 -16.31 -10.29 -0.99
N ARG A 175 -15.52 -10.03 -2.04
CA ARG A 175 -14.06 -10.25 -2.01
C ARG A 175 -13.37 -9.38 -0.96
N GLN A 176 -13.76 -8.11 -0.83
CA GLN A 176 -13.20 -7.21 0.19
C GLN A 176 -13.54 -7.70 1.61
N VAL A 177 -14.79 -8.11 1.85
CA VAL A 177 -15.21 -8.65 3.15
C VAL A 177 -14.38 -9.89 3.51
N GLU A 178 -14.26 -10.86 2.60
CA GLU A 178 -13.45 -12.06 2.83
C GLU A 178 -11.97 -11.74 3.05
N GLY A 179 -11.40 -10.84 2.26
CA GLY A 179 -10.01 -10.43 2.38
C GLY A 179 -9.73 -9.72 3.71
N ASN A 180 -10.60 -8.78 4.10
CA ASN A 180 -10.44 -8.04 5.35
C ASN A 180 -10.68 -8.91 6.58
N LEU A 181 -11.65 -9.85 6.56
CA LEU A 181 -11.86 -10.78 7.65
C LEU A 181 -10.64 -11.69 7.85
N ARG A 182 -10.06 -12.20 6.76
CA ARG A 182 -8.83 -13.02 6.84
C ARG A 182 -7.61 -12.21 7.28
N GLY A 183 -7.55 -10.93 6.85
CA GLY A 183 -6.43 -10.04 7.16
C GLY A 183 -6.42 -9.51 8.59
N GLU A 184 -7.57 -9.57 9.32
CA GLU A 184 -7.69 -9.09 10.71
C GLU A 184 -7.13 -7.66 10.93
N GLY A 185 -7.18 -6.82 9.90
CA GLY A 185 -6.52 -5.52 9.88
C GLY A 185 -7.45 -4.33 10.08
N MET A 186 -8.76 -4.52 10.01
CA MET A 186 -9.74 -3.42 10.03
C MET A 186 -11.03 -3.81 10.75
N ASP A 187 -11.65 -2.81 11.41
CA ASP A 187 -13.07 -2.84 11.72
C ASP A 187 -13.79 -1.87 10.78
N TRP A 188 -14.94 -2.28 10.26
CA TRP A 188 -15.72 -1.44 9.36
C TRP A 188 -17.21 -1.75 9.41
N ILE A 189 -17.99 -0.83 8.86
CA ILE A 189 -19.44 -0.97 8.70
C ILE A 189 -19.74 -0.82 7.21
N ALA A 190 -20.31 -1.86 6.59
CA ALA A 190 -20.77 -1.82 5.22
C ALA A 190 -22.24 -1.37 5.16
N GLY A 191 -22.53 -0.34 4.37
CA GLY A 191 -23.85 0.13 4.01
C GLY A 191 -24.18 -0.29 2.58
N ILE A 192 -24.99 -1.34 2.41
CA ILE A 192 -25.37 -1.88 1.10
C ILE A 192 -26.56 -1.08 0.59
N VAL A 193 -26.35 -0.28 -0.46
CA VAL A 193 -27.39 0.55 -1.08
C VAL A 193 -28.08 -0.22 -2.20
N SER A 194 -27.30 -0.86 -3.08
CA SER A 194 -27.78 -1.71 -4.18
C SER A 194 -26.66 -2.69 -4.59
N GLU A 195 -26.93 -3.54 -5.57
CA GLU A 195 -25.90 -4.39 -6.20
C GLU A 195 -24.83 -3.59 -6.98
N HIS A 196 -25.09 -2.30 -7.26
CA HIS A 196 -24.22 -1.40 -8.01
C HIS A 196 -23.58 -0.31 -7.14
N HIS A 197 -23.92 -0.25 -5.85
CA HIS A 197 -23.41 0.78 -4.95
C HIS A 197 -23.37 0.29 -3.50
N TYR A 198 -22.22 0.41 -2.86
CA TYR A 198 -22.13 0.27 -1.41
C TYR A 198 -21.19 1.29 -0.78
N GLN A 199 -21.39 1.54 0.51
CA GLN A 199 -20.61 2.44 1.35
C GLN A 199 -19.81 1.61 2.34
N ASN A 200 -18.64 2.08 2.70
CA ASN A 200 -17.78 1.41 3.67
C ASN A 200 -17.20 2.46 4.65
N LYS A 201 -17.67 2.40 5.91
CA LYS A 201 -17.16 3.21 7.01
C LYS A 201 -16.09 2.40 7.76
N VAL A 202 -14.80 2.67 7.52
CA VAL A 202 -13.72 2.05 8.30
C VAL A 202 -13.54 2.82 9.60
N THR A 203 -13.65 2.12 10.73
CA THR A 203 -13.58 2.70 12.08
C THR A 203 -12.29 2.35 12.83
N VAL A 204 -11.60 1.28 12.41
CA VAL A 204 -10.27 0.90 12.90
C VAL A 204 -9.42 0.44 11.73
N CYS A 205 -8.18 0.89 11.65
CA CYS A 205 -7.23 0.50 10.62
C CYS A 205 -5.86 0.19 11.22
N ALA A 206 -5.38 -1.04 11.03
CA ALA A 206 -4.06 -1.46 11.51
C ALA A 206 -2.92 -0.64 10.87
N ILE A 207 -3.08 -0.24 9.61
CA ILE A 207 -2.08 0.57 8.88
C ILE A 207 -1.92 1.91 9.59
N GLN A 208 -3.03 2.64 9.81
CA GLN A 208 -3.01 3.93 10.49
C GLN A 208 -2.41 3.81 11.91
N ARG A 209 -2.83 2.81 12.69
CA ARG A 209 -2.31 2.60 14.05
C ARG A 209 -0.82 2.31 14.08
N THR A 210 -0.34 1.51 13.12
CA THR A 210 1.08 1.12 13.04
C THR A 210 1.97 2.28 12.60
N LEU A 211 1.44 3.19 11.78
CA LEU A 211 2.20 4.26 11.12
C LEU A 211 1.87 5.66 11.67
N ALA A 212 1.20 5.74 12.80
CA ALA A 212 0.76 7.00 13.43
C ALA A 212 1.90 7.95 13.86
N GLU A 213 3.15 7.48 13.85
CA GLU A 213 4.34 8.28 14.15
C GLU A 213 4.90 9.07 12.94
N TYR A 214 4.38 8.81 11.74
CA TYR A 214 4.83 9.44 10.50
C TYR A 214 3.93 10.63 10.11
N ASP A 215 4.35 11.40 9.11
CA ASP A 215 3.58 12.52 8.54
C ASP A 215 2.30 11.99 7.88
N ASP A 216 1.15 12.35 8.44
CA ASP A 216 -0.18 11.82 8.08
C ASP A 216 -0.51 12.04 6.59
N GLU A 217 -0.22 13.26 6.05
CA GLU A 217 -0.47 13.57 4.64
C GLU A 217 0.38 12.68 3.72
N LEU A 218 1.66 12.50 4.04
CA LEU A 218 2.55 11.68 3.21
C LEU A 218 2.21 10.19 3.33
N MET A 219 1.79 9.74 4.51
CA MET A 219 1.32 8.38 4.70
C MET A 219 0.00 8.11 3.98
N GLU A 220 -0.90 9.10 3.90
CA GLU A 220 -2.11 8.99 3.10
C GLU A 220 -1.78 8.78 1.61
N VAL A 221 -0.78 9.50 1.08
CA VAL A 221 -0.34 9.32 -0.31
C VAL A 221 0.16 7.90 -0.57
N VAL A 222 0.96 7.31 0.31
CA VAL A 222 1.56 5.98 0.06
C VAL A 222 0.70 4.80 0.50
N ALA A 223 -0.19 4.98 1.48
CA ALA A 223 -0.98 3.89 2.05
C ALA A 223 -2.46 3.91 1.63
N CYS A 224 -3.03 5.08 1.38
CA CYS A 224 -4.46 5.21 1.08
C CYS A 224 -4.75 5.59 -0.37
N TYR A 225 -3.94 6.46 -0.99
CA TYR A 225 -4.12 6.83 -2.40
C TYR A 225 -4.09 5.63 -3.38
N PRO A 226 -3.26 4.58 -3.16
CA PRO A 226 -3.27 3.39 -4.00
C PRO A 226 -4.64 2.73 -4.21
N ASP A 227 -5.59 2.92 -3.29
CA ASP A 227 -6.95 2.40 -3.45
C ASP A 227 -7.59 2.91 -4.75
N PHE A 228 -7.43 4.19 -5.08
CA PHE A 228 -8.00 4.79 -6.31
C PHE A 228 -7.37 4.18 -7.57
N ALA A 229 -6.05 4.00 -7.60
CA ALA A 229 -5.35 3.40 -8.73
C ALA A 229 -5.73 1.93 -8.92
N MET A 230 -5.82 1.17 -7.81
CA MET A 230 -6.23 -0.22 -7.79
C MET A 230 -7.66 -0.39 -8.31
N PHE A 231 -8.59 0.47 -7.89
CA PHE A 231 -10.00 0.39 -8.34
C PHE A 231 -10.13 0.59 -9.84
N ARG A 232 -9.47 1.60 -10.40
CA ARG A 232 -9.44 1.81 -11.86
C ARG A 232 -8.87 0.62 -12.62
N LYS A 233 -7.88 -0.08 -12.03
CA LYS A 233 -7.28 -1.29 -12.62
C LYS A 233 -8.20 -2.50 -12.55
N ILE A 234 -8.93 -2.68 -11.43
CA ILE A 234 -9.84 -3.82 -11.23
C ILE A 234 -10.96 -3.81 -12.27
N ASN A 235 -11.61 -2.67 -12.46
CA ASN A 235 -12.65 -2.52 -13.48
C ASN A 235 -12.80 -1.04 -13.84
N ALA A 236 -12.62 -0.70 -15.10
CA ALA A 236 -12.67 0.68 -15.60
C ALA A 236 -14.03 1.38 -15.37
N ASN A 237 -15.11 0.62 -15.11
CA ASN A 237 -16.41 1.18 -14.79
C ASN A 237 -16.67 1.36 -13.28
N PHE A 238 -15.74 0.91 -12.43
CA PHE A 238 -15.87 1.06 -10.99
C PHE A 238 -15.23 2.36 -10.53
N CYS A 239 -15.94 3.09 -9.72
CA CYS A 239 -15.47 4.31 -9.11
C CYS A 239 -15.42 4.17 -7.58
N LEU A 240 -14.32 4.64 -7.00
CA LEU A 240 -14.17 4.87 -5.58
C LEU A 240 -14.18 6.37 -5.33
N THR A 241 -15.03 6.82 -4.40
CA THR A 241 -14.97 8.17 -3.85
C THR A 241 -14.72 8.10 -2.34
N ARG A 242 -14.00 9.09 -1.81
CA ARG A 242 -13.64 9.21 -0.40
C ARG A 242 -13.32 10.68 -0.11
N THR A 243 -13.76 11.22 1.01
CA THR A 243 -13.51 12.61 1.40
C THR A 243 -12.64 12.74 2.63
N GLN A 244 -12.54 11.68 3.45
CA GLN A 244 -11.66 11.63 4.62
C GLN A 244 -11.12 10.23 4.86
N THR A 245 -10.00 10.15 5.58
CA THR A 245 -9.41 8.90 6.06
C THR A 245 -9.04 9.00 7.53
N LEU A 246 -8.95 7.84 8.21
CA LEU A 246 -8.34 7.76 9.53
C LEU A 246 -6.88 8.24 9.52
N MET A 247 -6.19 8.10 8.37
CA MET A 247 -4.79 8.48 8.21
C MET A 247 -4.58 9.99 8.27
N ASN A 248 -5.51 10.80 7.73
CA ASN A 248 -5.42 12.25 7.76
C ASN A 248 -6.25 12.91 8.89
N GLY A 249 -6.50 12.15 9.96
CA GLY A 249 -7.18 12.66 11.17
C GLY A 249 -8.71 12.66 11.09
N GLY A 250 -9.31 12.07 10.06
CA GLY A 250 -10.76 11.85 9.99
C GLY A 250 -11.25 10.85 11.04
N ASN A 251 -12.52 10.94 11.41
CA ASN A 251 -13.16 10.02 12.38
C ASN A 251 -13.36 8.60 11.81
N CYS A 252 -13.31 8.46 10.50
CA CYS A 252 -13.39 7.19 9.77
C CYS A 252 -12.83 7.38 8.35
N CYS A 253 -12.64 6.27 7.62
CA CYS A 253 -12.56 6.38 6.16
C CYS A 253 -13.98 6.20 5.61
N ASP A 254 -14.43 7.15 4.80
CA ASP A 254 -15.77 7.22 4.20
C ASP A 254 -15.74 6.78 2.73
N MET A 255 -15.57 5.51 2.46
CA MET A 255 -15.43 5.01 1.10
C MET A 255 -16.79 4.68 0.47
N CYS A 256 -17.00 5.15 -0.77
CA CYS A 256 -18.13 4.76 -1.59
C CYS A 256 -17.67 4.11 -2.88
N TYR A 257 -18.23 2.96 -3.16
CA TYR A 257 -17.95 2.16 -4.34
C TYR A 257 -19.20 2.08 -5.20
N HIS A 258 -19.09 2.45 -6.46
CA HIS A 258 -20.21 2.41 -7.39
C HIS A 258 -19.77 2.04 -8.80
N ASP A 259 -20.71 1.54 -9.57
CA ASP A 259 -20.56 1.22 -10.99
C ASP A 259 -21.17 2.35 -11.83
N GLU A 260 -20.34 3.09 -12.55
CA GLU A 260 -20.76 4.27 -13.33
C GLU A 260 -21.73 3.93 -14.47
N ARG A 261 -21.82 2.68 -14.88
CA ARG A 261 -22.82 2.22 -15.86
C ARG A 261 -24.26 2.32 -15.34
N TYR A 262 -24.42 2.28 -13.99
CA TYR A 262 -25.73 2.24 -13.33
C TYR A 262 -25.96 3.42 -12.38
N VAL A 263 -24.89 4.10 -11.97
CA VAL A 263 -24.92 5.24 -11.04
C VAL A 263 -24.05 6.36 -11.61
N SER A 264 -24.57 7.06 -12.62
CA SER A 264 -23.82 8.06 -13.41
C SER A 264 -23.66 9.41 -12.71
N ASP A 265 -24.67 9.82 -11.91
CA ASP A 265 -24.68 11.14 -11.25
C ASP A 265 -24.38 11.02 -9.75
N PHE A 266 -23.38 10.22 -9.42
CA PHE A 266 -23.03 9.94 -8.04
C PHE A 266 -22.45 11.18 -7.36
N VAL A 267 -23.07 11.56 -6.24
CA VAL A 267 -22.55 12.56 -5.31
C VAL A 267 -22.14 11.84 -4.02
N HIS A 268 -20.89 12.05 -3.60
CA HIS A 268 -20.40 11.45 -2.35
C HIS A 268 -21.29 11.88 -1.17
N PRO A 269 -21.79 10.93 -0.35
CA PRO A 269 -22.63 11.26 0.79
C PRO A 269 -21.90 12.14 1.81
N SER A 270 -22.65 13.00 2.51
CA SER A 270 -22.07 13.77 3.61
C SER A 270 -21.64 12.85 4.76
N ILE A 271 -20.71 13.31 5.58
CA ILE A 271 -20.21 12.54 6.75
C ILE A 271 -21.37 12.13 7.70
N ALA A 272 -22.43 12.92 7.80
CA ALA A 272 -23.60 12.58 8.60
C ALA A 272 -24.27 11.26 8.19
N VAL A 273 -24.19 10.86 6.92
CA VAL A 273 -24.67 9.55 6.45
C VAL A 273 -23.81 8.42 7.02
N PHE A 274 -22.50 8.61 7.04
CA PHE A 274 -21.57 7.63 7.64
C PHE A 274 -21.68 7.59 9.16
N ASP A 275 -21.92 8.73 9.82
CA ASP A 275 -22.14 8.78 11.27
C ASP A 275 -23.41 8.01 11.66
N ALA A 276 -24.46 8.09 10.83
CA ALA A 276 -25.68 7.32 11.01
C ALA A 276 -25.53 5.80 10.76
N MET A 277 -24.40 5.34 10.19
CA MET A 277 -24.08 3.91 10.00
C MET A 277 -23.53 3.29 11.30
N GLU A 278 -24.07 3.64 12.44
CA GLU A 278 -23.69 2.97 13.69
C GLU A 278 -24.23 1.55 13.73
N ALA A 279 -23.44 0.63 14.33
CA ALA A 279 -23.90 -0.73 14.57
C ALA A 279 -25.08 -0.69 15.56
N LYS A 280 -26.28 -1.01 15.09
CA LYS A 280 -27.44 -1.28 15.93
C LYS A 280 -27.29 -2.63 16.60
#